data_c8e25442a50a824ae8b99b713514fdbd
#
_entry.id   c8e25442a50a824ae8b99b713514fdbd
#
_cell.length_a   1.000
_cell.length_b   1.000
_cell.length_c   1.000
_cell.angle_alpha   90.00
_cell.angle_beta   90.00
_cell.angle_gamma   90.00
#
_symmetry.space_group_name_H-M   'P 1'
#
loop_
_entity.id
_entity.type
_entity.pdbx_description
1 polymer ?
#
loop_
_entity_poly.entity_id
_entity_poly.type
_entity_poly.pdbx_seq_one_letter_code
_entity_poly.pdbx_strand_id
1 'polypeptide(L)'
;MVAPKDEKGEVKPAEQFEVTVSSSILGGELKDLLKDKAKYKRSSDYLSKALFTFLPFLLIILLLFFLFRQQMKSAGRGAMSFGKSKARLLTMDRNKVTFKDVAGIQEAKEELFEIVDFLRDPKKFQKLGGSIPKGVLMVGSPGTGKTLLARAIAGEADVPFFSISGSDFVEMFVGVGASRVRDMFEQGKKNAPCLIFIDEIDAVGRHRGHGMGGGHDEREQTLNQLLVEMDGFDTQEGVIIIAATNRPDVLDPALLRPGRFDRQVTVSLPDVNGREEILRVHVKKIKLAANTELATIARGTPGFSGAELANLVNEAALLAARKGLTAVTLAEMEEARDKVRWGRERRSLAMSDKEKTGTAWHEAGHAYLNMVLPHTHPLHKVTIIPRGPFLGATMFLPDGDQYSTSKKESLANLIVTMGGRIAEAFHSDDVSNGASGDIRQATSLARNMVCEWGMSDELGMVEYGEGSGPVFVARDMNKGRNYSEETARVIDGEIKKFIDEAFDEATRILTENKDTVEKIALALLEYETLDGSHLRDIIDHGEMKNPPTAPKPPPIPDEISKEPASKKAEDDSPEDDGPLPGVVGAPA
;
A
#
# COMPACT_ATOMS: atom_id res chain seq x y z
N MET A 1 -6.94 -92.49 61.23
CA MET A 1 -7.13 -93.19 59.96
C MET A 1 -6.25 -94.43 59.97
N VAL A 2 -6.87 -95.58 59.83
CA VAL A 2 -6.15 -96.88 59.76
C VAL A 2 -5.66 -96.96 58.29
N ALA A 3 -4.37 -97.24 58.13
CA ALA A 3 -3.81 -97.39 56.77
C ALA A 3 -4.46 -98.61 56.07
N PRO A 4 -4.93 -98.48 54.84
CA PRO A 4 -5.54 -99.61 54.14
C PRO A 4 -4.50 -100.72 53.94
N LYS A 5 -4.86 -101.96 54.28
CA LYS A 5 -4.05 -103.17 54.04
C LYS A 5 -4.46 -103.73 52.70
N ASP A 6 -3.49 -104.28 51.97
CA ASP A 6 -3.76 -105.00 50.74
C ASP A 6 -4.32 -106.40 51.00
N GLU A 7 -4.76 -107.15 49.99
CA GLU A 7 -5.34 -108.48 50.13
C GLU A 7 -4.38 -109.53 50.75
N LYS A 8 -3.11 -109.17 50.99
CA LYS A 8 -2.09 -110.00 51.66
C LYS A 8 -1.71 -109.49 53.03
N GLY A 9 -2.44 -108.49 53.61
CA GLY A 9 -2.24 -108.00 54.94
C GLY A 9 -1.07 -107.04 55.15
N GLU A 10 -0.36 -106.60 54.09
CA GLU A 10 0.73 -105.60 54.14
C GLU A 10 0.20 -104.19 54.09
N VAL A 11 0.84 -103.29 54.85
CA VAL A 11 0.46 -101.85 54.93
C VAL A 11 0.97 -101.16 53.66
N LYS A 12 0.05 -100.63 52.83
CA LYS A 12 0.42 -99.82 51.66
C LYS A 12 1.18 -98.57 52.08
N PRO A 13 2.21 -98.18 51.29
CA PRO A 13 2.92 -96.93 51.52
C PRO A 13 1.93 -95.75 51.45
N ALA A 14 2.08 -94.80 52.35
CA ALA A 14 1.23 -93.61 52.40
C ALA A 14 1.34 -92.76 51.14
N GLU A 15 0.26 -92.67 50.40
CA GLU A 15 0.17 -91.72 49.29
C GLU A 15 0.08 -90.28 49.77
N GLN A 16 0.91 -89.39 49.25
CA GLN A 16 0.87 -87.96 49.54
C GLN A 16 -0.11 -87.26 48.59
N PHE A 17 -1.09 -86.59 49.18
CA PHE A 17 -2.03 -85.80 48.41
C PHE A 17 -1.74 -84.30 48.64
N GLU A 18 -1.66 -83.53 47.56
CA GLU A 18 -1.56 -82.08 47.63
C GLU A 18 -2.94 -81.47 47.33
N VAL A 19 -3.49 -80.77 48.34
CA VAL A 19 -4.81 -80.13 48.23
C VAL A 19 -4.65 -78.66 48.51
N THR A 20 -5.06 -77.80 47.54
CA THR A 20 -5.09 -76.36 47.75
C THR A 20 -6.36 -75.93 48.41
N VAL A 21 -6.24 -75.43 49.66
CA VAL A 21 -7.40 -74.98 50.44
C VAL A 21 -7.21 -73.54 50.86
N SER A 22 -8.24 -72.73 50.69
CA SER A 22 -8.23 -71.33 51.14
C SER A 22 -8.23 -71.31 52.69
N SER A 23 -7.37 -70.50 53.32
CA SER A 23 -7.22 -70.35 54.76
C SER A 23 -8.50 -69.92 55.49
N SER A 24 -9.50 -69.39 54.74
CA SER A 24 -10.81 -68.98 55.28
C SER A 24 -11.80 -70.18 55.49
N ILE A 25 -11.50 -71.32 54.90
CA ILE A 25 -12.40 -72.51 54.96
C ILE A 25 -11.98 -73.52 56.06
N LEU A 26 -10.76 -73.43 56.55
CA LEU A 26 -10.25 -74.30 57.63
C LEU A 26 -10.73 -73.77 58.98
N GLY A 27 -11.81 -74.35 59.51
CA GLY A 27 -12.26 -74.11 60.87
C GLY A 27 -11.19 -74.52 61.91
N GLY A 28 -11.20 -73.84 63.07
CA GLY A 28 -10.18 -74.00 64.08
C GLY A 28 -9.93 -75.49 64.53
N GLU A 29 -10.97 -76.27 64.61
CA GLU A 29 -10.90 -77.70 65.00
C GLU A 29 -10.16 -78.56 63.96
N LEU A 30 -10.32 -78.33 62.71
CA LEU A 30 -9.63 -79.05 61.61
C LEU A 30 -8.13 -78.69 61.54
N LYS A 31 -7.80 -77.48 61.94
CA LYS A 31 -6.41 -76.98 61.99
C LYS A 31 -5.61 -77.67 63.09
N ASP A 32 -6.24 -77.92 64.23
CA ASP A 32 -5.61 -78.61 65.39
C ASP A 32 -5.47 -80.14 65.20
N LEU A 33 -6.40 -80.76 64.49
CA LEU A 33 -6.32 -82.19 64.10
C LEU A 33 -5.24 -82.49 63.04
N LEU A 34 -4.84 -81.53 62.28
CA LEU A 34 -3.87 -81.66 61.18
C LEU A 34 -2.45 -81.24 61.58
N LYS A 35 -2.22 -80.71 62.79
CA LYS A 35 -0.93 -80.09 63.20
C LYS A 35 0.28 -81.01 63.02
N ASP A 36 0.12 -82.33 63.23
CA ASP A 36 1.26 -83.25 63.14
C ASP A 36 1.30 -84.08 61.85
N LYS A 37 0.32 -83.96 60.98
CA LYS A 37 0.16 -84.83 59.79
C LYS A 37 0.14 -84.08 58.44
N ALA A 38 0.21 -82.75 58.40
CA ALA A 38 0.20 -81.96 57.16
C ALA A 38 1.35 -80.98 57.11
N LYS A 39 2.12 -80.96 56.03
CA LYS A 39 3.12 -79.94 55.74
C LYS A 39 2.47 -78.81 54.90
N TYR A 40 2.46 -77.56 55.46
CA TYR A 40 1.94 -76.43 54.81
C TYR A 40 2.99 -75.82 53.90
N LYS A 41 2.73 -75.71 52.59
CA LYS A 41 3.52 -74.92 51.62
C LYS A 41 2.77 -73.63 51.35
N ARG A 42 3.25 -72.49 51.88
CA ARG A 42 2.72 -71.17 51.48
C ARG A 42 3.15 -70.88 50.02
N SER A 43 2.20 -70.83 49.08
CA SER A 43 2.47 -70.26 47.76
C SER A 43 2.64 -68.73 47.91
N SER A 44 3.80 -68.19 47.55
CA SER A 44 4.06 -66.76 47.61
C SER A 44 3.51 -66.11 46.35
N ASP A 45 2.18 -66.08 46.20
CA ASP A 45 1.52 -65.38 45.04
C ASP A 45 1.50 -63.86 45.17
N TYR A 46 2.26 -63.30 46.14
CA TYR A 46 2.36 -61.84 46.30
C TYR A 46 2.97 -61.13 45.07
N LEU A 47 3.96 -61.71 44.42
CA LEU A 47 4.60 -61.17 43.28
C LEU A 47 3.68 -61.16 42.05
N SER A 48 2.94 -62.25 41.81
CA SER A 48 1.99 -62.30 40.69
C SER A 48 0.81 -61.36 40.89
N LYS A 49 0.25 -61.31 42.13
CA LYS A 49 -0.84 -60.36 42.45
C LYS A 49 -0.39 -58.91 42.40
N ALA A 50 0.80 -58.57 42.87
CA ALA A 50 1.38 -57.26 42.80
C ALA A 50 1.62 -56.87 41.30
N LEU A 51 2.14 -57.80 40.51
CA LEU A 51 2.37 -57.55 39.06
C LEU A 51 1.04 -57.29 38.35
N PHE A 52 0.00 -58.05 38.53
CA PHE A 52 -1.32 -57.85 37.94
C PHE A 52 -2.01 -56.57 38.42
N THR A 53 -1.78 -56.13 39.65
CA THR A 53 -2.37 -54.90 40.19
C THR A 53 -1.64 -53.67 39.71
N PHE A 54 -0.31 -53.70 39.62
CA PHE A 54 0.49 -52.50 39.21
C PHE A 54 0.78 -52.40 37.71
N LEU A 55 0.68 -53.50 36.94
CA LEU A 55 0.92 -53.54 35.52
C LEU A 55 0.05 -52.54 34.74
N PRO A 56 -1.29 -52.42 34.98
CA PRO A 56 -2.11 -51.42 34.28
C PRO A 56 -1.71 -50.00 34.64
N PHE A 57 -1.32 -49.69 35.87
CA PHE A 57 -0.82 -48.38 36.26
C PHE A 57 0.50 -48.05 35.58
N LEU A 58 1.40 -49.00 35.47
CA LEU A 58 2.68 -48.86 34.78
C LEU A 58 2.49 -48.62 33.26
N LEU A 59 1.53 -49.33 32.66
CA LEU A 59 1.15 -49.12 31.25
C LEU A 59 0.55 -47.73 31.01
N ILE A 60 -0.31 -47.25 31.93
CA ILE A 60 -0.88 -45.91 31.86
C ILE A 60 0.22 -44.82 31.98
N ILE A 61 1.13 -45.00 32.94
CA ILE A 61 2.28 -44.06 33.09
C ILE A 61 3.16 -44.06 31.84
N LEU A 62 3.42 -45.23 31.27
CA LEU A 62 4.23 -45.39 30.07
C LEU A 62 3.54 -44.80 28.85
N LEU A 63 2.22 -44.96 28.74
CA LEU A 63 1.40 -44.33 27.72
C LEU A 63 1.41 -42.79 27.87
N LEU A 64 1.19 -42.27 29.08
CA LEU A 64 1.27 -40.83 29.36
C LEU A 64 2.65 -40.26 29.09
N PHE A 65 3.71 -40.98 29.47
CA PHE A 65 5.09 -40.59 29.15
C PHE A 65 5.34 -40.55 27.65
N PHE A 66 4.81 -41.51 26.89
CA PHE A 66 4.92 -41.53 25.43
C PHE A 66 4.14 -40.40 24.79
N LEU A 67 2.91 -40.15 25.25
CA LEU A 67 2.10 -39.01 24.79
C LEU A 67 2.76 -37.67 25.14
N PHE A 68 3.29 -37.52 26.33
CA PHE A 68 4.00 -36.33 26.76
C PHE A 68 5.28 -36.11 25.94
N ARG A 69 6.03 -37.16 25.67
CA ARG A 69 7.22 -37.13 24.81
C ARG A 69 6.88 -36.82 23.36
N GLN A 70 5.74 -37.28 22.85
CA GLN A 70 5.23 -36.97 21.53
C GLN A 70 4.78 -35.51 21.45
N GLN A 71 4.08 -35.01 22.46
CA GLN A 71 3.67 -33.60 22.57
C GLN A 71 4.88 -32.67 22.69
N MET A 72 5.89 -32.99 23.47
CA MET A 72 7.12 -32.22 23.59
C MET A 72 7.91 -32.18 22.27
N LYS A 73 7.93 -33.26 21.48
CA LYS A 73 8.57 -33.29 20.17
C LYS A 73 7.83 -32.44 19.15
N SER A 74 6.50 -32.32 19.20
CA SER A 74 5.71 -31.50 18.32
C SER A 74 5.77 -30.01 18.72
N ALA A 75 5.72 -29.72 20.02
CA ALA A 75 5.84 -28.37 20.56
C ALA A 75 7.24 -27.75 20.29
N GLY A 76 8.30 -28.54 20.47
CA GLY A 76 9.67 -28.10 20.17
C GLY A 76 9.94 -27.82 18.70
N ARG A 77 9.32 -28.55 17.78
CA ARG A 77 9.42 -28.28 16.33
C ARG A 77 8.64 -27.04 15.89
N GLY A 78 7.49 -26.76 16.51
CA GLY A 78 6.72 -25.54 16.27
C GLY A 78 7.46 -24.29 16.74
N ALA A 79 7.94 -24.26 17.96
CA ALA A 79 8.63 -23.11 18.53
C ALA A 79 9.96 -22.78 17.81
N MET A 80 10.71 -23.78 17.35
CA MET A 80 11.95 -23.57 16.59
C MET A 80 11.72 -23.11 15.13
N SER A 81 10.51 -23.26 14.58
CA SER A 81 10.23 -22.80 13.21
C SER A 81 9.73 -21.37 13.14
N PHE A 82 9.24 -20.78 14.24
CA PHE A 82 8.78 -19.40 14.31
C PHE A 82 9.90 -18.35 14.11
N GLY A 83 11.13 -18.70 14.46
CA GLY A 83 12.29 -17.81 14.33
C GLY A 83 13.00 -17.86 12.96
N LYS A 84 12.58 -18.74 12.04
CA LYS A 84 13.23 -18.81 10.72
C LYS A 84 12.76 -17.66 9.84
N SER A 85 13.72 -17.00 9.18
CA SER A 85 13.46 -15.92 8.24
C SER A 85 12.52 -16.40 7.13
N LYS A 86 11.52 -15.55 6.82
CA LYS A 86 10.68 -15.69 5.62
C LYS A 86 11.35 -15.06 4.38
N ALA A 87 12.64 -14.68 4.48
CA ALA A 87 13.37 -14.12 3.35
C ALA A 87 13.21 -15.04 2.15
N ARG A 88 12.62 -14.52 1.08
CA ARG A 88 12.46 -15.25 -0.17
C ARG A 88 13.79 -15.17 -0.91
N LEU A 89 14.50 -16.29 -0.97
CA LEU A 89 15.54 -16.45 -1.97
C LEU A 89 14.85 -16.43 -3.34
N LEU A 90 14.95 -15.33 -4.04
CA LEU A 90 14.63 -15.32 -5.46
C LEU A 90 15.82 -15.98 -6.15
N THR A 91 15.77 -17.32 -6.22
CA THR A 91 16.68 -18.11 -7.07
C THR A 91 16.69 -17.51 -8.46
N MET A 92 17.84 -17.55 -9.11
CA MET A 92 18.08 -17.07 -10.47
C MET A 92 17.00 -17.59 -11.44
N ASP A 93 15.88 -16.88 -11.51
CA ASP A 93 14.80 -17.21 -12.43
C ASP A 93 15.22 -16.87 -13.85
N ARG A 94 14.71 -17.65 -14.81
CA ARG A 94 14.94 -17.48 -16.25
C ARG A 94 14.58 -16.09 -16.79
N ASN A 95 13.85 -15.28 -16.06
CA ASN A 95 13.51 -13.88 -16.36
C ASN A 95 14.26 -12.94 -15.40
N LYS A 96 15.55 -12.76 -15.60
CA LYS A 96 16.35 -11.79 -14.86
C LYS A 96 15.88 -10.38 -15.20
N VAL A 97 15.49 -9.62 -14.19
CA VAL A 97 15.28 -8.17 -14.30
C VAL A 97 16.65 -7.51 -14.37
N THR A 98 16.88 -6.68 -15.36
CA THR A 98 18.14 -5.93 -15.56
C THR A 98 17.88 -4.43 -15.66
N PHE A 99 18.91 -3.61 -15.75
CA PHE A 99 18.76 -2.17 -15.95
C PHE A 99 18.03 -1.78 -17.25
N LYS A 100 17.88 -2.70 -18.19
CA LYS A 100 17.07 -2.50 -19.40
C LYS A 100 15.56 -2.48 -19.12
N ASP A 101 15.15 -3.09 -18.02
CA ASP A 101 13.75 -3.16 -17.59
C ASP A 101 13.38 -1.99 -16.67
N VAL A 102 14.37 -1.20 -16.24
CA VAL A 102 14.21 -0.01 -15.42
C VAL A 102 14.40 1.21 -16.31
N ALA A 103 13.47 2.14 -16.30
CA ALA A 103 13.49 3.36 -17.10
C ALA A 103 13.24 4.61 -16.25
N GLY A 104 13.63 5.78 -16.73
CA GLY A 104 13.28 7.07 -16.15
C GLY A 104 13.95 7.46 -14.83
N ILE A 105 15.06 6.80 -14.46
CA ILE A 105 15.85 7.07 -13.24
C ILE A 105 17.34 6.91 -13.53
N GLN A 106 17.84 7.67 -14.53
CA GLN A 106 19.19 7.48 -15.04
C GLN A 106 20.26 7.77 -13.98
N GLU A 107 20.10 8.86 -13.21
CA GLU A 107 21.05 9.26 -12.17
C GLU A 107 21.16 8.16 -11.08
N ALA A 108 20.04 7.64 -10.62
CA ALA A 108 20.05 6.56 -9.64
C ALA A 108 20.70 5.28 -10.19
N LYS A 109 20.54 4.98 -11.48
CA LYS A 109 21.23 3.85 -12.11
C LYS A 109 22.74 4.04 -12.14
N GLU A 110 23.21 5.24 -12.49
CA GLU A 110 24.64 5.57 -12.56
C GLU A 110 25.30 5.44 -11.18
N GLU A 111 24.68 5.98 -10.13
CA GLU A 111 25.16 5.83 -8.76
C GLU A 111 25.25 4.36 -8.31
N LEU A 112 24.30 3.55 -8.75
CA LEU A 112 24.22 2.14 -8.36
C LEU A 112 25.05 1.22 -9.25
N PHE A 113 25.54 1.71 -10.39
CA PHE A 113 26.39 0.91 -11.29
C PHE A 113 27.71 0.53 -10.62
N GLU A 114 28.26 1.39 -9.77
CA GLU A 114 29.44 1.08 -8.96
C GLU A 114 29.23 -0.15 -8.07
N ILE A 115 28.01 -0.33 -7.55
CA ILE A 115 27.65 -1.49 -6.71
C ILE A 115 27.60 -2.76 -7.55
N VAL A 116 27.08 -2.66 -8.77
CA VAL A 116 27.06 -3.79 -9.72
C VAL A 116 28.48 -4.23 -10.06
N ASP A 117 29.36 -3.28 -10.37
CA ASP A 117 30.77 -3.57 -10.68
C ASP A 117 31.48 -4.22 -9.51
N PHE A 118 31.21 -3.78 -8.29
CA PHE A 118 31.79 -4.41 -7.10
C PHE A 118 31.28 -5.83 -6.88
N LEU A 119 29.98 -6.05 -6.99
CA LEU A 119 29.40 -7.40 -6.84
C LEU A 119 29.94 -8.38 -7.87
N ARG A 120 30.26 -7.89 -9.08
CA ARG A 120 30.90 -8.69 -10.15
C ARG A 120 32.37 -9.00 -9.87
N ASP A 121 33.15 -8.01 -9.45
CA ASP A 121 34.59 -8.17 -9.17
C ASP A 121 35.03 -7.39 -7.90
N PRO A 122 34.78 -7.92 -6.71
CA PRO A 122 35.19 -7.30 -5.45
C PRO A 122 36.69 -7.05 -5.35
N LYS A 123 37.53 -7.94 -5.96
CA LYS A 123 38.98 -7.90 -5.87
C LYS A 123 39.59 -6.68 -6.56
N LYS A 124 38.96 -6.14 -7.58
CA LYS A 124 39.40 -4.95 -8.31
C LYS A 124 39.49 -3.73 -7.38
N PHE A 125 38.46 -3.54 -6.55
CA PHE A 125 38.34 -2.39 -5.65
C PHE A 125 39.26 -2.53 -4.43
N GLN A 126 39.40 -3.75 -3.90
CA GLN A 126 40.29 -4.04 -2.76
C GLN A 126 41.75 -3.72 -3.05
N LYS A 127 42.23 -3.96 -4.29
CA LYS A 127 43.62 -3.67 -4.70
C LYS A 127 43.99 -2.18 -4.63
N LEU A 128 43.02 -1.30 -4.76
CA LEU A 128 43.20 0.16 -4.72
C LEU A 128 42.97 0.76 -3.33
N GLY A 129 42.62 -0.07 -2.33
CA GLY A 129 42.31 0.38 -0.97
C GLY A 129 40.93 1.08 -0.83
N GLY A 130 40.09 1.02 -1.85
CA GLY A 130 38.72 1.56 -1.79
C GLY A 130 37.85 0.72 -0.87
N SER A 131 37.17 1.38 0.07
CA SER A 131 36.10 0.76 0.87
C SER A 131 34.74 1.01 0.22
N ILE A 132 33.98 -0.05 0.01
CA ILE A 132 32.64 0.04 -0.55
C ILE A 132 31.62 0.22 0.56
N PRO A 133 30.52 0.94 0.29
CA PRO A 133 29.47 1.12 1.28
C PRO A 133 28.91 -0.24 1.71
N LYS A 134 28.78 -0.46 3.01
CA LYS A 134 28.15 -1.67 3.57
C LYS A 134 26.67 -1.72 3.25
N GLY A 135 26.03 -0.56 3.26
CA GLY A 135 24.62 -0.42 3.04
C GLY A 135 24.26 0.80 2.21
N VAL A 136 23.22 0.66 1.41
CA VAL A 136 22.62 1.72 0.60
C VAL A 136 21.17 1.91 1.01
N LEU A 137 20.79 3.14 1.30
CA LEU A 137 19.40 3.52 1.55
C LEU A 137 18.80 4.13 0.29
N MET A 138 17.82 3.48 -0.28
CA MET A 138 16.99 4.04 -1.37
C MET A 138 15.82 4.82 -0.78
N VAL A 139 15.76 6.11 -1.10
CA VAL A 139 14.71 7.03 -0.66
C VAL A 139 13.90 7.50 -1.85
N GLY A 140 12.59 7.63 -1.70
CA GLY A 140 11.73 8.18 -2.76
C GLY A 140 10.25 7.90 -2.53
N SER A 141 9.40 8.56 -3.30
CA SER A 141 7.96 8.40 -3.25
C SER A 141 7.52 6.95 -3.51
N PRO A 142 6.35 6.52 -3.03
CA PRO A 142 5.82 5.19 -3.36
C PRO A 142 5.63 5.03 -4.86
N GLY A 143 5.91 3.83 -5.37
CA GLY A 143 5.72 3.52 -6.80
C GLY A 143 6.84 3.99 -7.74
N THR A 144 7.93 4.59 -7.25
CA THR A 144 9.07 5.03 -8.08
C THR A 144 9.96 3.89 -8.57
N GLY A 145 9.72 2.65 -8.11
CA GLY A 145 10.44 1.47 -8.61
C GLY A 145 11.64 1.04 -7.78
N LYS A 146 11.78 1.47 -6.52
CA LYS A 146 12.89 1.10 -5.61
C LYS A 146 13.14 -0.41 -5.55
N THR A 147 12.11 -1.20 -5.32
CA THR A 147 12.18 -2.67 -5.28
C THR A 147 12.59 -3.26 -6.64
N LEU A 148 12.10 -2.68 -7.75
CA LEU A 148 12.47 -3.11 -9.11
C LEU A 148 13.95 -2.82 -9.38
N LEU A 149 14.43 -1.64 -8.96
CA LEU A 149 15.82 -1.22 -9.10
C LEU A 149 16.77 -2.13 -8.31
N ALA A 150 16.42 -2.49 -7.06
CA ALA A 150 17.21 -3.43 -6.26
C ALA A 150 17.31 -4.82 -6.94
N ARG A 151 16.21 -5.31 -7.51
CA ARG A 151 16.22 -6.55 -8.30
C ARG A 151 17.06 -6.44 -9.56
N ALA A 152 17.04 -5.28 -10.21
CA ALA A 152 17.83 -5.04 -11.41
C ALA A 152 19.33 -5.01 -11.10
N ILE A 153 19.76 -4.47 -9.97
CA ILE A 153 21.16 -4.50 -9.51
C ILE A 153 21.63 -5.95 -9.36
N ALA A 154 20.87 -6.78 -8.64
CA ALA A 154 21.22 -8.18 -8.44
C ALA A 154 21.24 -8.97 -9.76
N GLY A 155 20.26 -8.72 -10.65
CA GLY A 155 20.20 -9.34 -11.96
C GLY A 155 21.33 -8.90 -12.89
N GLU A 156 21.71 -7.63 -12.85
CA GLU A 156 22.82 -7.10 -13.64
C GLU A 156 24.19 -7.61 -13.13
N ALA A 157 24.34 -7.74 -11.79
CA ALA A 157 25.52 -8.29 -11.17
C ALA A 157 25.61 -9.82 -11.22
N ASP A 158 24.52 -10.49 -11.57
CA ASP A 158 24.40 -11.97 -11.59
C ASP A 158 24.63 -12.63 -10.22
N VAL A 159 24.10 -12.01 -9.16
CA VAL A 159 24.22 -12.49 -7.77
C VAL A 159 22.86 -12.87 -7.18
N PRO A 160 22.83 -13.75 -6.15
CA PRO A 160 21.62 -14.07 -5.41
C PRO A 160 20.97 -12.82 -4.79
N PHE A 161 19.63 -12.77 -4.83
CA PHE A 161 18.82 -11.69 -4.29
C PHE A 161 17.93 -12.20 -3.16
N PHE A 162 18.12 -11.67 -1.95
CA PHE A 162 17.28 -11.93 -0.79
C PHE A 162 16.40 -10.72 -0.54
N SER A 163 15.08 -10.91 -0.52
CA SER A 163 14.12 -9.84 -0.27
C SER A 163 13.27 -10.14 0.96
N ILE A 164 13.13 -9.14 1.83
CA ILE A 164 12.26 -9.16 3.00
C ILE A 164 11.61 -7.80 3.18
N SER A 165 10.39 -7.75 3.71
CA SER A 165 9.78 -6.50 4.14
C SER A 165 10.14 -6.17 5.58
N GLY A 166 10.35 -4.90 5.91
CA GLY A 166 10.51 -4.43 7.29
C GLY A 166 9.35 -4.85 8.19
N SER A 167 8.14 -4.93 7.63
CA SER A 167 6.95 -5.43 8.35
C SER A 167 7.06 -6.90 8.79
N ASP A 168 7.84 -7.73 8.07
CA ASP A 168 8.05 -9.14 8.42
C ASP A 168 8.88 -9.32 9.71
N PHE A 169 9.58 -8.28 10.13
CA PHE A 169 10.33 -8.27 11.38
C PHE A 169 9.50 -7.84 12.60
N VAL A 170 8.32 -7.24 12.37
CA VAL A 170 7.43 -6.78 13.45
C VAL A 170 6.46 -7.90 13.78
N GLU A 171 6.70 -8.57 14.90
CA GLU A 171 5.85 -9.66 15.40
C GLU A 171 5.37 -9.35 16.82
N MET A 172 4.34 -10.06 17.28
CA MET A 172 3.83 -9.88 18.66
C MET A 172 4.66 -10.62 19.73
N PHE A 173 5.59 -11.49 19.31
CA PHE A 173 6.42 -12.28 20.22
C PHE A 173 7.82 -11.71 20.33
N VAL A 174 8.22 -11.39 21.56
CA VAL A 174 9.53 -10.80 21.86
C VAL A 174 10.67 -11.69 21.35
N GLY A 175 11.62 -11.09 20.62
CA GLY A 175 12.84 -11.73 20.11
C GLY A 175 12.70 -12.50 18.80
N VAL A 176 11.48 -12.66 18.24
CA VAL A 176 11.29 -13.33 16.94
C VAL A 176 11.84 -12.46 15.80
N GLY A 177 11.57 -11.16 15.82
CA GLY A 177 12.11 -10.21 14.84
C GLY A 177 13.63 -10.20 14.82
N ALA A 178 14.27 -10.12 15.98
CA ALA A 178 15.72 -10.17 16.12
C ALA A 178 16.33 -11.49 15.62
N SER A 179 15.64 -12.63 15.85
CA SER A 179 16.07 -13.93 15.33
C SER A 179 16.01 -14.00 13.80
N ARG A 180 14.95 -13.42 13.19
CA ARG A 180 14.81 -13.36 11.72
C ARG A 180 15.88 -12.48 11.08
N VAL A 181 16.22 -11.36 11.70
CA VAL A 181 17.35 -10.52 11.26
C VAL A 181 18.61 -11.34 11.20
N ARG A 182 18.97 -12.02 12.30
CA ARG A 182 20.18 -12.85 12.38
C ARG A 182 20.20 -13.95 11.32
N ASP A 183 19.09 -14.69 11.17
CA ASP A 183 18.98 -15.75 10.18
C ASP A 183 19.14 -15.25 8.75
N MET A 184 18.55 -14.09 8.42
CA MET A 184 18.70 -13.43 7.12
C MET A 184 20.17 -13.10 6.81
N PHE A 185 20.87 -12.50 7.78
CA PHE A 185 22.29 -12.16 7.61
C PHE A 185 23.17 -13.40 7.50
N GLU A 186 22.91 -14.46 8.28
CA GLU A 186 23.60 -15.74 8.14
C GLU A 186 23.39 -16.39 6.76
N GLN A 187 22.17 -16.30 6.22
CA GLN A 187 21.87 -16.79 4.88
C GLN A 187 22.61 -15.99 3.82
N GLY A 188 22.67 -14.65 3.96
CA GLY A 188 23.45 -13.80 3.08
C GLY A 188 24.93 -14.18 3.07
N LYS A 189 25.56 -14.35 4.24
CA LYS A 189 26.95 -14.78 4.36
C LYS A 189 27.23 -16.13 3.70
N LYS A 190 26.32 -17.07 3.82
CA LYS A 190 26.45 -18.40 3.21
C LYS A 190 26.36 -18.39 1.68
N ASN A 191 25.74 -17.36 1.12
CA ASN A 191 25.51 -17.23 -0.33
C ASN A 191 26.26 -16.05 -0.96
N ALA A 192 27.30 -15.57 -0.31
CA ALA A 192 28.12 -14.48 -0.82
C ALA A 192 28.91 -14.88 -2.11
N PRO A 193 29.02 -13.98 -3.12
CA PRO A 193 28.48 -12.62 -3.14
C PRO A 193 26.96 -12.59 -3.34
N CYS A 194 26.24 -11.71 -2.61
CA CYS A 194 24.80 -11.60 -2.71
C CYS A 194 24.31 -10.18 -2.34
N LEU A 195 23.06 -9.89 -2.68
CA LEU A 195 22.36 -8.67 -2.32
C LEU A 195 21.20 -8.99 -1.37
N ILE A 196 21.17 -8.32 -0.21
CA ILE A 196 20.08 -8.36 0.75
C ILE A 196 19.26 -7.07 0.58
N PHE A 197 17.98 -7.20 0.31
CA PHE A 197 17.06 -6.08 0.15
C PHE A 197 16.00 -6.06 1.26
N ILE A 198 15.92 -4.93 1.96
CA ILE A 198 14.93 -4.70 3.01
C ILE A 198 13.98 -3.61 2.52
N ASP A 199 12.76 -3.99 2.15
CA ASP A 199 11.73 -3.02 1.77
C ASP A 199 11.04 -2.45 3.02
N GLU A 200 10.54 -1.22 2.94
CA GLU A 200 9.82 -0.56 4.03
C GLU A 200 10.60 -0.58 5.37
N ILE A 201 11.87 -0.23 5.34
CA ILE A 201 12.74 -0.28 6.54
C ILE A 201 12.20 0.60 7.68
N ASP A 202 11.38 1.61 7.38
CA ASP A 202 10.73 2.48 8.35
C ASP A 202 9.74 1.75 9.26
N ALA A 203 9.29 0.55 8.90
CA ALA A 203 8.48 -0.30 9.78
C ALA A 203 9.25 -0.71 11.05
N VAL A 204 10.57 -0.91 10.95
CA VAL A 204 11.46 -1.32 12.06
C VAL A 204 12.36 -0.18 12.51
N GLY A 205 12.87 0.60 11.54
CA GLY A 205 13.88 1.65 11.74
C GLY A 205 13.36 2.97 12.30
N ARG A 206 12.14 3.04 12.83
CA ARG A 206 11.55 4.29 13.31
C ARG A 206 12.23 4.81 14.56
N HIS A 207 12.35 6.13 14.66
CA HIS A 207 12.92 6.85 15.79
C HIS A 207 12.25 6.48 17.13
N ARG A 208 13.04 6.43 18.21
CA ARG A 208 12.61 6.13 19.57
C ARG A 208 11.61 7.17 20.07
N GLY A 209 10.33 6.83 20.13
CA GLY A 209 9.27 7.68 20.68
C GLY A 209 8.94 7.29 22.12
N HIS A 210 8.61 8.25 22.97
CA HIS A 210 8.13 8.02 24.33
C HIS A 210 6.67 7.54 24.30
N GLY A 211 6.40 6.34 23.76
CA GLY A 211 5.07 5.74 23.73
C GLY A 211 4.95 4.64 24.79
N MET A 212 3.96 4.72 25.69
CA MET A 212 3.62 3.67 26.65
C MET A 212 2.83 2.57 25.97
N GLY A 213 3.53 1.54 25.42
CA GLY A 213 2.87 0.36 24.85
C GLY A 213 3.86 -0.75 24.51
N GLY A 214 3.58 -2.01 24.90
CA GLY A 214 4.46 -3.17 24.81
C GLY A 214 4.92 -3.63 23.40
N GLY A 215 4.45 -2.97 22.31
CA GLY A 215 4.92 -3.24 20.95
C GLY A 215 6.15 -2.42 20.54
N HIS A 216 6.61 -1.49 21.38
CA HIS A 216 7.80 -0.68 21.11
C HIS A 216 9.09 -1.43 21.43
N ASP A 217 9.10 -2.22 22.49
CA ASP A 217 10.30 -2.93 22.98
C ASP A 217 10.80 -3.96 21.95
N GLU A 218 9.90 -4.63 21.24
CA GLU A 218 10.27 -5.62 20.23
C GLU A 218 10.89 -4.98 19.00
N ARG A 219 10.32 -3.86 18.52
CA ARG A 219 10.88 -3.10 17.39
C ARG A 219 12.26 -2.58 17.71
N GLU A 220 12.45 -2.04 18.92
CA GLU A 220 13.75 -1.54 19.36
C GLU A 220 14.77 -2.68 19.47
N GLN A 221 14.38 -3.85 19.98
CA GLN A 221 15.24 -5.03 20.03
C GLN A 221 15.63 -5.49 18.63
N THR A 222 14.69 -5.48 17.70
CA THR A 222 14.93 -5.87 16.29
C THR A 222 15.83 -4.87 15.59
N LEU A 223 15.61 -3.55 15.79
CA LEU A 223 16.49 -2.50 15.28
C LEU A 223 17.90 -2.65 15.83
N ASN A 224 18.07 -2.85 17.15
CA ASN A 224 19.36 -3.04 17.76
C ASN A 224 20.08 -4.28 17.19
N GLN A 225 19.35 -5.38 16.96
CA GLN A 225 19.94 -6.55 16.31
C GLN A 225 20.38 -6.25 14.87
N LEU A 226 19.58 -5.49 14.09
CA LEU A 226 19.95 -5.07 12.74
C LEU A 226 21.25 -4.26 12.76
N LEU A 227 21.36 -3.29 13.69
CA LEU A 227 22.56 -2.48 13.85
C LEU A 227 23.79 -3.33 14.21
N VAL A 228 23.63 -4.30 15.11
CA VAL A 228 24.70 -5.23 15.51
C VAL A 228 25.16 -6.09 14.33
N GLU A 229 24.23 -6.64 13.56
CA GLU A 229 24.58 -7.44 12.38
C GLU A 229 25.29 -6.61 11.32
N MET A 230 24.84 -5.36 11.06
CA MET A 230 25.51 -4.47 10.12
C MET A 230 26.93 -4.07 10.57
N ASP A 231 27.10 -3.78 11.86
CA ASP A 231 28.41 -3.44 12.41
C ASP A 231 29.39 -4.64 12.35
N GLY A 232 28.86 -5.86 12.55
CA GLY A 232 29.60 -7.11 12.48
C GLY A 232 29.91 -7.63 11.07
N PHE A 233 29.51 -6.90 10.02
CA PHE A 233 29.77 -7.27 8.63
C PHE A 233 31.15 -6.76 8.19
N ASP A 234 31.95 -7.65 7.60
CA ASP A 234 33.15 -7.26 6.85
C ASP A 234 32.77 -6.99 5.39
N THR A 235 33.15 -5.82 4.86
CA THR A 235 32.96 -5.46 3.45
C THR A 235 33.63 -6.44 2.48
N GLN A 236 34.59 -7.23 2.97
CA GLN A 236 35.28 -8.24 2.17
C GLN A 236 34.42 -9.51 1.89
N GLU A 237 33.37 -9.72 2.64
CA GLU A 237 32.48 -10.90 2.48
C GLU A 237 31.63 -10.84 1.19
N GLY A 238 31.57 -9.71 0.47
CA GLY A 238 30.84 -9.57 -0.79
C GLY A 238 29.32 -9.51 -0.61
N VAL A 239 28.82 -9.18 0.57
CA VAL A 239 27.40 -8.97 0.83
C VAL A 239 27.11 -7.48 0.87
N ILE A 240 26.12 -7.03 0.10
CA ILE A 240 25.64 -5.64 0.13
C ILE A 240 24.20 -5.62 0.63
N ILE A 241 23.89 -4.67 1.50
CA ILE A 241 22.56 -4.45 2.04
C ILE A 241 21.97 -3.22 1.36
N ILE A 242 20.78 -3.37 0.77
CA ILE A 242 20.01 -2.25 0.24
C ILE A 242 18.72 -2.17 1.02
N ALA A 243 18.42 -1.01 1.61
CA ALA A 243 17.12 -0.75 2.22
C ALA A 243 16.34 0.27 1.41
N ALA A 244 15.01 0.17 1.43
CA ALA A 244 14.13 1.15 0.80
C ALA A 244 13.16 1.74 1.82
N THR A 245 12.91 3.04 1.70
CA THR A 245 11.89 3.75 2.49
C THR A 245 11.21 4.84 1.66
N ASN A 246 9.95 5.10 2.00
CA ASN A 246 9.22 6.26 1.50
C ASN A 246 9.29 7.44 2.48
N ARG A 247 9.80 7.21 3.71
CA ARG A 247 9.80 8.17 4.80
C ARG A 247 11.15 8.22 5.52
N PRO A 248 12.16 8.86 4.91
CA PRO A 248 13.47 8.98 5.54
C PRO A 248 13.44 9.80 6.83
N ASP A 249 12.46 10.68 6.98
CA ASP A 249 12.24 11.57 8.13
C ASP A 249 11.98 10.83 9.45
N VAL A 250 11.44 9.62 9.38
CA VAL A 250 11.09 8.83 10.57
C VAL A 250 12.18 7.86 11.01
N LEU A 251 13.26 7.71 10.22
CA LEU A 251 14.31 6.74 10.51
C LEU A 251 15.20 7.17 11.68
N ASP A 252 15.64 6.20 12.48
CA ASP A 252 16.61 6.41 13.54
C ASP A 252 17.96 6.84 12.94
N PRO A 253 18.54 7.98 13.36
CA PRO A 253 19.84 8.45 12.86
C PRO A 253 20.97 7.43 13.03
N ALA A 254 20.83 6.48 13.95
CA ALA A 254 21.81 5.41 14.13
C ALA A 254 21.95 4.51 12.89
N LEU A 255 20.90 4.38 12.06
CA LEU A 255 20.94 3.63 10.80
C LEU A 255 21.80 4.34 9.74
N LEU A 256 21.84 5.68 9.78
CA LEU A 256 22.51 6.53 8.78
C LEU A 256 23.98 6.83 9.14
N ARG A 257 24.52 6.22 10.21
CA ARG A 257 25.92 6.41 10.59
C ARG A 257 26.85 5.68 9.61
N PRO A 258 28.06 6.24 9.36
CA PRO A 258 29.07 5.56 8.56
C PRO A 258 29.32 4.11 9.01
N GLY A 259 29.45 3.21 8.05
CA GLY A 259 29.58 1.77 8.30
C GLY A 259 28.25 1.01 8.37
N ARG A 260 27.11 1.68 8.15
CA ARG A 260 25.76 1.10 8.07
C ARG A 260 25.11 1.47 6.73
N PHE A 261 24.07 2.31 6.71
CA PHE A 261 23.55 2.90 5.47
C PHE A 261 24.28 4.22 5.20
N ASP A 262 25.49 4.09 4.75
CA ASP A 262 26.42 5.20 4.54
C ASP A 262 26.28 5.87 3.17
N ARG A 263 25.54 5.26 2.26
CA ARG A 263 25.15 5.87 0.98
C ARG A 263 23.62 5.98 0.90
N GLN A 264 23.14 7.15 0.53
CA GLN A 264 21.74 7.40 0.28
C GLN A 264 21.54 7.72 -1.19
N VAL A 265 20.63 6.97 -1.86
CA VAL A 265 20.26 7.16 -3.26
C VAL A 265 18.82 7.60 -3.34
N THR A 266 18.58 8.76 -3.92
CA THR A 266 17.22 9.30 -4.09
C THR A 266 16.63 8.82 -5.41
N VAL A 267 15.50 8.11 -5.34
CA VAL A 267 14.72 7.68 -6.51
C VAL A 267 13.55 8.64 -6.67
N SER A 268 13.75 9.70 -7.41
CA SER A 268 12.76 10.74 -7.67
C SER A 268 11.62 10.25 -8.56
N LEU A 269 10.54 11.03 -8.63
CA LEU A 269 9.53 10.86 -9.67
C LEU A 269 10.16 11.12 -11.04
N PRO A 270 9.74 10.37 -12.09
CA PRO A 270 10.32 10.53 -13.42
C PRO A 270 9.92 11.87 -14.05
N ASP A 271 10.85 12.50 -14.75
CA ASP A 271 10.62 13.64 -15.63
C ASP A 271 9.81 13.22 -16.87
N VAL A 272 9.50 14.17 -17.76
CA VAL A 272 8.70 13.88 -18.96
C VAL A 272 9.32 12.82 -19.86
N ASN A 273 10.65 12.84 -20.03
CA ASN A 273 11.37 11.85 -20.82
C ASN A 273 11.37 10.48 -20.14
N GLY A 274 11.62 10.45 -18.84
CA GLY A 274 11.55 9.25 -18.03
C GLY A 274 10.16 8.62 -18.03
N ARG A 275 9.08 9.42 -17.97
CA ARG A 275 7.71 8.93 -18.11
C ARG A 275 7.47 8.28 -19.47
N GLU A 276 7.96 8.89 -20.54
CA GLU A 276 7.86 8.30 -21.87
C GLU A 276 8.62 6.98 -21.99
N GLU A 277 9.85 6.91 -21.44
CA GLU A 277 10.62 5.67 -21.39
C GLU A 277 9.91 4.57 -20.61
N ILE A 278 9.35 4.90 -19.43
CA ILE A 278 8.57 3.96 -18.61
C ILE A 278 7.35 3.46 -19.38
N LEU A 279 6.61 4.35 -20.03
CA LEU A 279 5.48 3.98 -20.88
C LEU A 279 5.92 3.03 -22.00
N ARG A 280 7.05 3.31 -22.68
CA ARG A 280 7.62 2.41 -23.71
C ARG A 280 7.95 1.01 -23.19
N VAL A 281 8.39 0.91 -21.93
CA VAL A 281 8.64 -0.40 -21.30
C VAL A 281 7.33 -1.17 -21.07
N HIS A 282 6.30 -0.49 -20.55
CA HIS A 282 5.03 -1.14 -20.21
C HIS A 282 4.17 -1.49 -21.42
N VAL A 283 4.18 -0.64 -22.48
CA VAL A 283 3.40 -0.92 -23.70
C VAL A 283 3.90 -2.11 -24.50
N LYS A 284 5.14 -2.60 -24.27
CA LYS A 284 5.63 -3.84 -24.89
C LYS A 284 4.76 -5.06 -24.59
N LYS A 285 3.98 -5.01 -23.51
CA LYS A 285 3.09 -6.09 -23.06
C LYS A 285 1.70 -6.05 -23.70
N ILE A 286 1.35 -4.99 -24.41
CA ILE A 286 0.04 -4.75 -25.01
C ILE A 286 0.17 -4.53 -26.53
N LYS A 287 -0.96 -4.67 -27.25
CA LYS A 287 -1.01 -4.28 -28.66
C LYS A 287 -1.38 -2.80 -28.75
N LEU A 288 -0.43 -1.98 -29.20
CA LEU A 288 -0.62 -0.54 -29.40
C LEU A 288 -0.90 -0.26 -30.88
N ALA A 289 -1.78 0.69 -31.16
CA ALA A 289 -2.02 1.18 -32.53
C ALA A 289 -0.82 2.01 -33.03
N ALA A 290 -0.53 1.93 -34.32
CA ALA A 290 0.67 2.52 -34.92
C ALA A 290 0.79 4.06 -34.72
N ASN A 291 -0.34 4.74 -34.56
CA ASN A 291 -0.40 6.21 -34.45
C ASN A 291 -0.51 6.70 -32.99
N THR A 292 -0.21 5.86 -32.01
CA THR A 292 -0.31 6.27 -30.59
C THR A 292 0.98 6.95 -30.15
N GLU A 293 0.92 8.25 -29.94
CA GLU A 293 2.05 9.07 -29.53
C GLU A 293 2.19 9.07 -27.99
N LEU A 294 3.19 8.32 -27.48
CA LEU A 294 3.42 8.19 -26.04
C LEU A 294 3.91 9.49 -25.39
N ALA A 295 4.59 10.36 -26.15
CA ALA A 295 5.04 11.66 -25.68
C ALA A 295 3.88 12.55 -25.21
N THR A 296 2.73 12.51 -25.89
CA THR A 296 1.53 13.23 -25.46
C THR A 296 1.01 12.73 -24.11
N ILE A 297 1.00 11.42 -23.90
CA ILE A 297 0.61 10.84 -22.60
C ILE A 297 1.63 11.19 -21.52
N ALA A 298 2.92 11.15 -21.81
CA ALA A 298 3.98 11.51 -20.86
C ALA A 298 3.87 12.97 -20.41
N ARG A 299 3.60 13.91 -21.34
CA ARG A 299 3.32 15.33 -21.01
C ARG A 299 2.05 15.48 -20.15
N GLY A 300 1.01 14.68 -20.44
CA GLY A 300 -0.27 14.71 -19.71
C GLY A 300 -0.25 14.03 -18.34
N THR A 301 0.88 13.48 -17.90
CA THR A 301 1.01 12.75 -16.62
C THR A 301 2.08 13.35 -15.68
N PRO A 302 2.10 14.69 -15.47
CA PRO A 302 3.05 15.28 -14.53
C PRO A 302 2.83 14.71 -13.11
N GLY A 303 3.92 14.37 -12.43
CA GLY A 303 3.90 13.82 -11.08
C GLY A 303 3.52 12.35 -10.96
N PHE A 304 3.29 11.63 -12.07
CA PHE A 304 3.02 10.19 -12.02
C PHE A 304 4.28 9.41 -11.71
N SER A 305 4.13 8.45 -10.80
CA SER A 305 5.13 7.42 -10.50
C SER A 305 5.14 6.33 -11.57
N GLY A 306 6.18 5.52 -11.60
CA GLY A 306 6.26 4.36 -12.51
C GLY A 306 5.11 3.36 -12.33
N ALA A 307 4.63 3.19 -11.10
CA ALA A 307 3.49 2.32 -10.81
C ALA A 307 2.17 2.87 -11.37
N GLU A 308 1.95 4.19 -11.29
CA GLU A 308 0.77 4.85 -11.87
C GLU A 308 0.78 4.78 -13.39
N LEU A 309 1.96 4.95 -14.02
CA LEU A 309 2.11 4.78 -15.47
C LEU A 309 1.86 3.34 -15.92
N ALA A 310 2.33 2.35 -15.15
CA ALA A 310 2.03 0.94 -15.41
C ALA A 310 0.53 0.64 -15.29
N ASN A 311 -0.13 1.21 -14.28
CA ASN A 311 -1.58 1.10 -14.10
C ASN A 311 -2.35 1.77 -15.24
N LEU A 312 -1.91 2.95 -15.71
CA LEU A 312 -2.49 3.65 -16.85
C LEU A 312 -2.48 2.75 -18.10
N VAL A 313 -1.35 2.13 -18.42
CA VAL A 313 -1.22 1.23 -19.58
C VAL A 313 -2.15 0.02 -19.44
N ASN A 314 -2.25 -0.56 -18.25
CA ASN A 314 -3.16 -1.66 -17.97
C ASN A 314 -4.63 -1.25 -18.13
N GLU A 315 -5.02 -0.09 -17.58
CA GLU A 315 -6.38 0.45 -17.70
C GLU A 315 -6.76 0.76 -19.15
N ALA A 316 -5.82 1.28 -19.95
CA ALA A 316 -6.03 1.51 -21.37
C ALA A 316 -6.29 0.21 -22.12
N ALA A 317 -5.55 -0.85 -21.81
CA ALA A 317 -5.77 -2.17 -22.41
C ALA A 317 -7.15 -2.75 -22.02
N LEU A 318 -7.55 -2.60 -20.76
CA LEU A 318 -8.88 -3.03 -20.29
C LEU A 318 -10.02 -2.23 -20.96
N LEU A 319 -9.83 -0.93 -21.18
CA LEU A 319 -10.79 -0.08 -21.89
C LEU A 319 -10.93 -0.50 -23.36
N ALA A 320 -9.80 -0.72 -24.05
CA ALA A 320 -9.79 -1.20 -25.42
C ALA A 320 -10.49 -2.56 -25.57
N ALA A 321 -10.20 -3.49 -24.67
CA ALA A 321 -10.85 -4.82 -24.66
C ALA A 321 -12.36 -4.71 -24.43
N ARG A 322 -12.82 -3.84 -23.52
CA ARG A 322 -14.26 -3.60 -23.27
C ARG A 322 -14.96 -3.01 -24.48
N LYS A 323 -14.29 -2.16 -25.26
CA LYS A 323 -14.82 -1.59 -26.51
C LYS A 323 -14.70 -2.53 -27.71
N GLY A 324 -14.15 -3.74 -27.54
CA GLY A 324 -13.95 -4.71 -28.62
C GLY A 324 -12.86 -4.30 -29.63
N LEU A 325 -11.94 -3.42 -29.24
CA LEU A 325 -10.86 -2.97 -30.12
C LEU A 325 -9.74 -4.01 -30.20
N THR A 326 -9.05 -4.07 -31.34
CA THR A 326 -7.92 -5.01 -31.57
C THR A 326 -6.57 -4.47 -31.10
N ALA A 327 -6.49 -3.15 -30.84
CA ALA A 327 -5.31 -2.46 -30.37
C ALA A 327 -5.71 -1.23 -29.52
N VAL A 328 -4.84 -0.83 -28.61
CA VAL A 328 -5.00 0.37 -27.78
C VAL A 328 -4.65 1.61 -28.60
N THR A 329 -5.55 2.58 -28.66
CA THR A 329 -5.32 3.86 -29.35
C THR A 329 -4.97 4.97 -28.35
N LEU A 330 -4.63 6.16 -28.88
CA LEU A 330 -4.38 7.34 -28.04
C LEU A 330 -5.60 7.70 -27.18
N ALA A 331 -6.80 7.55 -27.72
CA ALA A 331 -8.05 7.85 -27.00
C ALA A 331 -8.23 6.97 -25.75
N GLU A 332 -7.94 5.66 -25.83
CA GLU A 332 -8.00 4.78 -24.67
C GLU A 332 -6.89 5.09 -23.65
N MET A 333 -5.71 5.52 -24.11
CA MET A 333 -4.63 5.95 -23.23
C MET A 333 -4.99 7.23 -22.47
N GLU A 334 -5.61 8.20 -23.14
CA GLU A 334 -6.08 9.44 -22.51
C GLU A 334 -7.21 9.18 -21.51
N GLU A 335 -8.18 8.37 -21.89
CA GLU A 335 -9.27 7.99 -20.99
C GLU A 335 -8.76 7.22 -19.76
N ALA A 336 -7.76 6.36 -19.93
CA ALA A 336 -7.10 5.68 -18.83
C ALA A 336 -6.34 6.65 -17.92
N ARG A 337 -5.63 7.64 -18.49
CA ARG A 337 -4.97 8.73 -17.77
C ARG A 337 -5.97 9.47 -16.87
N ASP A 338 -7.07 9.88 -17.46
CA ASP A 338 -8.11 10.64 -16.76
C ASP A 338 -8.74 9.79 -15.66
N LYS A 339 -8.97 8.51 -15.92
CA LYS A 339 -9.50 7.55 -14.93
C LYS A 339 -8.54 7.36 -13.75
N VAL A 340 -7.25 7.25 -13.99
CA VAL A 340 -6.24 7.07 -12.93
C VAL A 340 -6.10 8.35 -12.10
N ARG A 341 -6.16 9.53 -12.73
CA ARG A 341 -5.95 10.82 -12.06
C ARG A 341 -7.17 11.33 -11.29
N TRP A 342 -8.37 11.25 -11.91
CA TRP A 342 -9.61 11.85 -11.38
C TRP A 342 -10.69 10.83 -11.04
N GLY A 343 -10.48 9.55 -11.37
CA GLY A 343 -11.46 8.50 -11.18
C GLY A 343 -12.34 8.25 -12.41
N ARG A 344 -13.25 7.30 -12.25
CA ARG A 344 -14.17 6.88 -13.33
C ARG A 344 -15.22 7.94 -13.61
N GLU A 345 -15.63 8.07 -14.88
CA GLU A 345 -16.82 8.83 -15.28
C GLU A 345 -18.07 8.36 -14.55
N ARG A 346 -18.85 9.30 -14.07
CA ARG A 346 -20.12 9.06 -13.36
C ARG A 346 -21.32 9.41 -14.24
N ARG A 347 -21.41 8.80 -15.42
CA ARG A 347 -22.52 9.04 -16.38
C ARG A 347 -23.91 8.69 -15.82
N SER A 348 -23.98 7.88 -14.76
CA SER A 348 -25.22 7.56 -14.06
C SER A 348 -25.65 8.62 -13.05
N LEU A 349 -24.83 9.65 -12.82
CA LEU A 349 -25.23 10.76 -11.97
C LEU A 349 -26.26 11.60 -12.71
N ALA A 350 -27.50 11.57 -12.25
CA ALA A 350 -28.56 12.43 -12.76
C ALA A 350 -28.30 13.86 -12.25
N MET A 351 -27.60 14.66 -13.04
CA MET A 351 -27.50 16.10 -12.80
C MET A 351 -28.78 16.78 -13.32
N SER A 352 -29.30 17.73 -12.56
CA SER A 352 -30.37 18.59 -13.06
C SER A 352 -29.84 19.49 -14.19
N ASP A 353 -30.72 19.90 -15.10
CA ASP A 353 -30.32 20.83 -16.19
C ASP A 353 -29.71 22.12 -15.64
N LYS A 354 -30.20 22.58 -14.48
CA LYS A 354 -29.64 23.74 -13.79
C LYS A 354 -28.18 23.50 -13.35
N GLU A 355 -27.89 22.35 -12.75
CA GLU A 355 -26.53 21.99 -12.32
C GLU A 355 -25.61 21.79 -13.52
N LYS A 356 -26.08 21.14 -14.59
CA LYS A 356 -25.32 20.94 -15.80
C LYS A 356 -24.97 22.28 -16.47
N THR A 357 -25.93 23.20 -16.52
CA THR A 357 -25.71 24.55 -17.06
C THR A 357 -24.74 25.35 -16.19
N GLY A 358 -24.92 25.33 -14.85
CA GLY A 358 -23.99 25.99 -13.93
C GLY A 358 -22.55 25.47 -14.08
N THR A 359 -22.38 24.15 -14.20
CA THR A 359 -21.05 23.54 -14.44
C THR A 359 -20.47 23.96 -15.79
N ALA A 360 -21.28 24.05 -16.85
CA ALA A 360 -20.80 24.48 -18.17
C ALA A 360 -20.31 25.92 -18.15
N TRP A 361 -21.00 26.83 -17.47
CA TRP A 361 -20.55 28.20 -17.29
C TRP A 361 -19.29 28.28 -16.44
N HIS A 362 -19.21 27.52 -15.36
CA HIS A 362 -18.03 27.45 -14.51
C HIS A 362 -16.78 27.06 -15.29
N GLU A 363 -16.84 25.94 -16.02
CA GLU A 363 -15.70 25.46 -16.81
C GLU A 363 -15.40 26.39 -18.00
N ALA A 364 -16.42 27.02 -18.59
CA ALA A 364 -16.22 28.01 -19.64
C ALA A 364 -15.42 29.23 -19.15
N GLY A 365 -15.67 29.68 -17.91
CA GLY A 365 -14.93 30.77 -17.30
C GLY A 365 -13.45 30.46 -17.12
N HIS A 366 -13.12 29.30 -16.57
CA HIS A 366 -11.73 28.84 -16.45
C HIS A 366 -11.05 28.70 -17.81
N ALA A 367 -11.73 28.08 -18.76
CA ALA A 367 -11.21 27.82 -20.09
C ALA A 367 -10.93 29.10 -20.86
N TYR A 368 -11.86 30.05 -20.83
CA TYR A 368 -11.71 31.33 -21.54
C TYR A 368 -10.52 32.12 -20.99
N LEU A 369 -10.44 32.30 -19.65
CA LEU A 369 -9.34 33.01 -19.02
C LEU A 369 -7.98 32.35 -19.31
N ASN A 370 -7.93 31.05 -19.28
CA ASN A 370 -6.70 30.32 -19.61
C ASN A 370 -6.24 30.56 -21.04
N MET A 371 -7.17 30.64 -22.00
CA MET A 371 -6.85 30.82 -23.41
C MET A 371 -6.39 32.25 -23.78
N VAL A 372 -6.86 33.25 -23.00
CA VAL A 372 -6.63 34.68 -23.32
C VAL A 372 -5.44 35.26 -22.54
N LEU A 373 -5.21 34.75 -21.30
CA LEU A 373 -4.12 35.25 -20.47
C LEU A 373 -2.75 34.75 -20.93
N PRO A 374 -1.72 35.62 -20.91
CA PRO A 374 -0.35 35.19 -21.08
C PRO A 374 0.15 34.43 -19.85
N HIS A 375 1.16 33.61 -19.99
CA HIS A 375 1.81 32.86 -18.93
C HIS A 375 0.95 31.73 -18.29
N THR A 376 -0.06 31.27 -19.03
CA THR A 376 -0.86 30.09 -18.69
C THR A 376 -0.33 28.85 -19.38
N HIS A 377 -0.63 27.66 -18.86
CA HIS A 377 -0.36 26.42 -19.58
C HIS A 377 -1.32 26.20 -20.73
N PRO A 378 -0.87 25.59 -21.84
CA PRO A 378 -1.77 25.26 -22.95
C PRO A 378 -2.96 24.43 -22.47
N LEU A 379 -4.14 24.83 -22.88
CA LEU A 379 -5.38 24.11 -22.59
C LEU A 379 -5.43 22.83 -23.42
N HIS A 380 -5.64 21.69 -22.76
CA HIS A 380 -5.80 20.41 -23.42
C HIS A 380 -7.26 20.14 -23.76
N LYS A 381 -8.10 20.07 -22.75
CA LYS A 381 -9.55 19.87 -22.91
C LYS A 381 -10.34 20.40 -21.73
N VAL A 382 -11.61 20.65 -21.97
CA VAL A 382 -12.62 21.04 -20.98
C VAL A 382 -13.76 20.04 -21.05
N THR A 383 -14.27 19.60 -19.92
CA THR A 383 -15.38 18.64 -19.87
C THR A 383 -16.33 18.94 -18.71
N ILE A 384 -17.61 18.73 -18.96
CA ILE A 384 -18.67 18.77 -17.93
C ILE A 384 -19.16 17.38 -17.53
N ILE A 385 -18.44 16.32 -17.94
CA ILE A 385 -18.74 14.95 -17.53
C ILE A 385 -18.19 14.74 -16.12
N PRO A 386 -19.05 14.41 -15.13
CA PRO A 386 -18.59 14.21 -13.75
C PRO A 386 -17.59 13.05 -13.61
N ARG A 387 -16.51 13.29 -12.86
CA ARG A 387 -15.48 12.29 -12.55
C ARG A 387 -15.12 12.35 -11.06
N GLY A 388 -15.18 11.22 -10.36
CA GLY A 388 -14.88 11.18 -8.93
C GLY A 388 -15.68 12.21 -8.13
N PRO A 389 -15.03 13.15 -7.44
CA PRO A 389 -15.69 14.22 -6.68
C PRO A 389 -16.02 15.46 -7.54
N PHE A 390 -15.51 15.56 -8.77
CA PHE A 390 -15.63 16.74 -9.62
C PHE A 390 -16.83 16.62 -10.57
N LEU A 391 -17.56 17.73 -10.78
CA LEU A 391 -18.70 17.79 -11.70
C LEU A 391 -18.26 18.16 -13.12
N GLY A 392 -17.16 18.90 -13.26
CA GLY A 392 -16.49 19.25 -14.52
C GLY A 392 -14.98 19.32 -14.28
N ALA A 393 -14.22 19.55 -15.33
CA ALA A 393 -12.77 19.76 -15.24
C ALA A 393 -12.22 20.48 -16.46
N THR A 394 -11.41 21.50 -16.23
CA THR A 394 -10.57 22.17 -17.22
C THR A 394 -9.15 21.65 -17.09
N MET A 395 -8.63 21.02 -18.14
CA MET A 395 -7.37 20.28 -18.14
C MET A 395 -6.30 20.99 -18.94
N PHE A 396 -5.12 21.13 -18.35
CA PHE A 396 -3.95 21.75 -18.97
C PHE A 396 -2.92 20.70 -19.38
N LEU A 397 -2.19 20.95 -20.45
CA LEU A 397 -1.11 20.10 -20.94
C LEU A 397 0.18 20.93 -21.01
N PRO A 398 1.00 20.93 -19.96
CA PRO A 398 2.30 21.62 -19.98
C PRO A 398 3.19 21.08 -21.11
N ASP A 399 4.01 21.94 -21.71
CA ASP A 399 4.99 21.52 -22.72
C ASP A 399 6.11 20.65 -22.13
N GLY A 400 6.35 20.76 -20.83
CA GLY A 400 7.32 19.96 -20.08
C GLY A 400 7.13 20.10 -18.56
N ASP A 401 8.02 19.47 -17.81
CA ASP A 401 8.02 19.60 -16.35
C ASP A 401 8.57 20.96 -15.94
N GLN A 402 7.86 21.65 -15.06
CA GLN A 402 8.29 22.93 -14.48
C GLN A 402 8.87 22.70 -13.10
N TYR A 403 10.08 23.21 -12.88
CA TYR A 403 10.78 23.18 -11.59
C TYR A 403 10.73 24.52 -10.86
N SER A 404 10.29 25.58 -11.55
CA SER A 404 10.13 26.92 -10.96
C SER A 404 8.91 27.61 -11.54
N THR A 405 8.19 28.37 -10.72
CA THR A 405 7.03 29.16 -11.14
C THR A 405 7.31 30.64 -10.89
N SER A 406 7.10 31.48 -11.89
CA SER A 406 7.30 32.91 -11.76
C SER A 406 6.09 33.60 -11.08
N LYS A 407 6.29 34.82 -10.54
CA LYS A 407 5.19 35.64 -9.98
C LYS A 407 4.08 35.88 -11.01
N LYS A 408 4.44 36.09 -12.28
CA LYS A 408 3.48 36.30 -13.37
C LYS A 408 2.63 35.09 -13.67
N GLU A 409 3.23 33.89 -13.69
CA GLU A 409 2.50 32.63 -13.86
C GLU A 409 1.58 32.35 -12.67
N SER A 410 2.05 32.61 -11.44
CA SER A 410 1.23 32.46 -10.23
C SER A 410 0.01 33.39 -10.24
N LEU A 411 0.20 34.65 -10.65
CA LEU A 411 -0.90 35.60 -10.80
C LEU A 411 -1.88 35.18 -11.90
N ALA A 412 -1.39 34.74 -13.06
CA ALA A 412 -2.25 34.24 -14.13
C ALA A 412 -3.07 33.03 -13.66
N ASN A 413 -2.45 32.10 -12.91
CA ASN A 413 -3.15 30.95 -12.33
C ASN A 413 -4.22 31.36 -11.30
N LEU A 414 -3.96 32.40 -10.48
CA LEU A 414 -4.97 32.96 -9.58
C LEU A 414 -6.17 33.51 -10.37
N ILE A 415 -5.92 34.29 -11.43
CA ILE A 415 -6.96 34.88 -12.28
C ILE A 415 -7.80 33.76 -12.91
N VAL A 416 -7.16 32.74 -13.50
CA VAL A 416 -7.85 31.58 -14.09
C VAL A 416 -8.72 30.87 -13.04
N THR A 417 -8.20 30.67 -11.83
CA THR A 417 -8.92 30.00 -10.75
C THR A 417 -10.19 30.74 -10.31
N MET A 418 -10.22 32.09 -10.44
CA MET A 418 -11.43 32.88 -10.14
C MET A 418 -12.51 32.76 -11.20
N GLY A 419 -12.16 32.31 -12.42
CA GLY A 419 -13.03 32.34 -13.59
C GLY A 419 -14.33 31.57 -13.42
N GLY A 420 -14.31 30.38 -12.84
CA GLY A 420 -15.50 29.54 -12.66
C GLY A 420 -16.58 30.26 -11.85
N ARG A 421 -16.19 30.81 -10.70
CA ARG A 421 -17.10 31.53 -9.82
C ARG A 421 -17.76 32.74 -10.48
N ILE A 422 -17.00 33.49 -11.25
CA ILE A 422 -17.48 34.72 -11.92
C ILE A 422 -18.41 34.35 -13.07
N ALA A 423 -18.07 33.33 -13.85
CA ALA A 423 -18.89 32.87 -14.96
C ALA A 423 -20.23 32.27 -14.49
N GLU A 424 -20.28 31.55 -13.38
CA GLU A 424 -21.54 31.11 -12.77
C GLU A 424 -22.49 32.28 -12.50
N ALA A 425 -21.98 33.42 -12.02
CA ALA A 425 -22.77 34.61 -11.71
C ALA A 425 -23.38 35.27 -12.98
N PHE A 426 -22.85 35.01 -14.17
CA PHE A 426 -23.45 35.53 -15.41
C PHE A 426 -24.71 34.80 -15.83
N HIS A 427 -24.84 33.53 -15.42
CA HIS A 427 -26.01 32.69 -15.73
C HIS A 427 -27.05 32.71 -14.61
N SER A 428 -26.60 32.83 -13.35
CA SER A 428 -27.45 32.72 -12.16
C SER A 428 -27.24 33.94 -11.29
N ASP A 429 -28.31 34.62 -10.86
CA ASP A 429 -28.21 35.72 -9.90
C ASP A 429 -27.80 35.24 -8.49
N ASP A 430 -27.52 33.96 -8.32
CA ASP A 430 -27.15 33.31 -7.06
C ASP A 430 -25.78 32.62 -7.19
N VAL A 431 -25.17 32.37 -6.04
CA VAL A 431 -23.82 31.79 -5.93
C VAL A 431 -23.89 30.39 -5.32
N SER A 432 -23.19 29.43 -5.93
CA SER A 432 -23.13 28.06 -5.46
C SER A 432 -21.88 27.78 -4.61
N ASN A 433 -21.85 26.64 -3.91
CA ASN A 433 -20.66 26.14 -3.25
C ASN A 433 -19.71 25.38 -4.20
N GLY A 434 -20.00 25.34 -5.50
CA GLY A 434 -19.22 24.64 -6.54
C GLY A 434 -17.76 25.09 -6.57
N ALA A 435 -17.53 26.39 -6.45
CA ALA A 435 -16.21 27.01 -6.44
C ALA A 435 -15.39 26.80 -5.15
N SER A 436 -15.84 25.95 -4.21
CA SER A 436 -15.12 25.75 -2.94
C SER A 436 -13.70 25.15 -3.12
N GLY A 437 -13.51 24.37 -4.16
CA GLY A 437 -12.21 23.83 -4.58
C GLY A 437 -11.27 24.94 -5.03
N ASP A 438 -11.76 25.79 -5.91
CA ASP A 438 -11.01 26.92 -6.47
C ASP A 438 -10.61 27.93 -5.41
N ILE A 439 -11.53 28.28 -4.52
CA ILE A 439 -11.25 29.18 -3.38
C ILE A 439 -10.12 28.60 -2.52
N ARG A 440 -10.13 27.30 -2.23
CA ARG A 440 -9.07 26.63 -1.46
C ARG A 440 -7.74 26.65 -2.21
N GLN A 441 -7.76 26.35 -3.51
CA GLN A 441 -6.56 26.36 -4.36
C GLN A 441 -5.96 27.75 -4.45
N ALA A 442 -6.76 28.78 -4.73
CA ALA A 442 -6.32 30.17 -4.80
C ALA A 442 -5.75 30.65 -3.45
N THR A 443 -6.41 30.33 -2.34
CA THR A 443 -5.92 30.71 -1.01
C THR A 443 -4.58 30.03 -0.70
N SER A 444 -4.41 28.76 -1.05
CA SER A 444 -3.15 28.05 -0.87
C SER A 444 -2.03 28.64 -1.73
N LEU A 445 -2.32 28.95 -3.00
CA LEU A 445 -1.36 29.56 -3.91
C LEU A 445 -0.93 30.95 -3.45
N ALA A 446 -1.89 31.81 -3.09
CA ALA A 446 -1.59 33.16 -2.58
C ALA A 446 -0.78 33.09 -1.26
N ARG A 447 -1.10 32.14 -0.37
CA ARG A 447 -0.32 31.92 0.86
C ARG A 447 1.12 31.52 0.55
N ASN A 448 1.35 30.59 -0.36
CA ASN A 448 2.71 30.18 -0.75
C ASN A 448 3.48 31.37 -1.37
N MET A 449 2.83 32.18 -2.23
CA MET A 449 3.43 33.39 -2.80
C MET A 449 3.89 34.37 -1.72
N VAL A 450 3.08 34.56 -0.68
CA VAL A 450 3.35 35.52 0.40
C VAL A 450 4.33 34.94 1.42
N CYS A 451 4.06 33.72 1.93
CA CYS A 451 4.75 33.19 3.08
C CYS A 451 6.03 32.40 2.75
N GLU A 452 6.09 31.73 1.57
CA GLU A 452 7.21 30.84 1.24
C GLU A 452 8.09 31.40 0.13
N TRP A 453 7.48 32.07 -0.87
CA TRP A 453 8.24 32.50 -2.07
C TRP A 453 8.66 33.95 -2.05
N GLY A 454 8.29 34.71 -1.01
CA GLY A 454 8.68 36.12 -0.86
C GLY A 454 8.22 37.01 -2.01
N MET A 455 7.04 36.74 -2.60
CA MET A 455 6.49 37.47 -3.75
C MET A 455 5.66 38.70 -3.37
N SER A 456 5.48 38.96 -2.05
CA SER A 456 4.86 40.18 -1.54
C SER A 456 5.90 41.30 -1.46
N ASP A 457 5.55 42.49 -1.94
CA ASP A 457 6.43 43.66 -1.86
C ASP A 457 6.47 44.25 -0.44
N GLU A 458 5.41 44.05 0.37
CA GLU A 458 5.32 44.57 1.72
C GLU A 458 6.05 43.68 2.74
N LEU A 459 5.95 42.36 2.59
CA LEU A 459 6.60 41.39 3.49
C LEU A 459 8.02 41.02 3.05
N GLY A 460 8.38 41.26 1.80
CA GLY A 460 9.70 41.05 1.26
C GLY A 460 10.12 39.57 1.19
N MET A 461 11.45 39.35 1.13
CA MET A 461 12.05 38.01 0.99
C MET A 461 12.27 37.36 2.37
N VAL A 462 11.19 37.11 3.11
CA VAL A 462 11.19 36.46 4.40
C VAL A 462 10.23 35.26 4.37
N GLU A 463 10.67 34.13 4.91
CA GLU A 463 9.83 32.95 5.07
C GLU A 463 9.00 33.07 6.36
N TYR A 464 7.70 33.09 6.22
CA TYR A 464 6.72 33.13 7.33
C TYR A 464 5.98 31.82 7.50
N GLY A 465 6.40 30.77 6.82
CA GLY A 465 5.80 29.44 6.89
C GLY A 465 6.10 28.75 8.22
N GLU A 466 5.24 27.85 8.61
CA GLU A 466 5.60 26.83 9.60
C GLU A 466 6.72 26.00 8.97
N GLY A 467 7.96 26.18 9.43
CA GLY A 467 9.12 25.51 8.85
C GLY A 467 8.82 24.04 8.61
N SER A 468 8.99 23.60 7.37
CA SER A 468 8.87 22.20 6.93
C SER A 468 10.01 21.32 7.47
N GLY A 469 10.37 21.53 8.75
CA GLY A 469 11.23 20.63 9.49
C GLY A 469 10.54 19.29 9.73
N PRO A 470 11.30 18.20 9.91
CA PRO A 470 10.73 16.89 10.16
C PRO A 470 9.73 16.96 11.31
N VAL A 471 8.51 16.53 11.04
CA VAL A 471 7.36 16.56 11.97
C VAL A 471 7.68 15.64 13.15
N PHE A 472 8.21 16.21 14.23
CA PHE A 472 8.28 15.53 15.51
C PHE A 472 6.91 15.58 16.16
N VAL A 473 6.22 14.47 16.21
CA VAL A 473 4.87 14.30 16.77
C VAL A 473 4.69 14.88 18.19
N ALA A 474 5.79 15.04 18.94
CA ALA A 474 5.77 15.66 20.26
C ALA A 474 5.85 17.22 20.25
N ARG A 475 6.16 17.84 19.10
CA ARG A 475 6.22 19.31 18.94
C ARG A 475 4.94 19.93 18.36
N ASP A 476 4.04 19.12 17.82
CA ASP A 476 2.78 19.60 17.21
C ASP A 476 1.80 20.22 18.24
N MET A 477 1.95 19.95 19.53
CA MET A 477 1.12 20.58 20.55
C MET A 477 1.56 22.01 20.91
N ASN A 478 2.69 22.52 20.36
CA ASN A 478 3.21 23.86 20.63
C ASN A 478 3.86 24.49 19.37
N LYS A 479 3.28 24.30 18.18
CA LYS A 479 3.65 25.10 17.01
C LYS A 479 3.13 26.52 17.20
N GLY A 480 3.87 27.30 18.01
CA GLY A 480 3.69 28.74 18.06
C GLY A 480 4.06 29.33 16.70
N ARG A 481 3.25 30.25 16.19
CA ARG A 481 3.59 31.05 15.03
C ARG A 481 4.95 31.72 15.25
N ASN A 482 5.84 31.62 14.26
CA ASN A 482 7.18 32.22 14.34
C ASN A 482 7.19 33.75 14.11
N TYR A 483 6.01 34.40 14.06
CA TYR A 483 5.83 35.81 13.76
C TYR A 483 4.77 36.43 14.66
N SER A 484 4.83 37.77 14.81
CA SER A 484 3.92 38.54 15.66
C SER A 484 2.48 38.60 15.11
N GLU A 485 1.51 38.91 15.96
CA GLU A 485 0.12 39.13 15.54
C GLU A 485 -0.01 40.28 14.52
N GLU A 486 0.87 41.28 14.60
CA GLU A 486 0.93 42.36 13.63
C GLU A 486 1.35 41.84 12.24
N THR A 487 2.42 41.06 12.20
CA THR A 487 2.85 40.38 10.94
C THR A 487 1.77 39.45 10.39
N ALA A 488 1.03 38.74 11.27
CA ALA A 488 -0.07 37.88 10.86
C ALA A 488 -1.17 38.69 10.13
N ARG A 489 -1.51 39.86 10.62
CA ARG A 489 -2.49 40.76 9.96
C ARG A 489 -2.01 41.23 8.59
N VAL A 490 -0.71 41.53 8.44
CA VAL A 490 -0.14 41.94 7.16
C VAL A 490 -0.16 40.74 6.18
N ILE A 491 0.18 39.54 6.65
CA ILE A 491 0.10 38.30 5.83
C ILE A 491 -1.34 38.10 5.32
N ASP A 492 -2.33 38.17 6.21
CA ASP A 492 -3.75 37.99 5.84
C ASP A 492 -4.19 39.09 4.83
N GLY A 493 -3.72 40.33 5.06
CA GLY A 493 -3.95 41.46 4.13
C GLY A 493 -3.38 41.24 2.74
N GLU A 494 -2.12 40.83 2.65
CA GLU A 494 -1.45 40.56 1.35
C GLU A 494 -2.05 39.36 0.62
N ILE A 495 -2.39 38.26 1.34
CA ILE A 495 -3.10 37.13 0.75
C ILE A 495 -4.43 37.57 0.15
N LYS A 496 -5.21 38.35 0.93
CA LYS A 496 -6.50 38.87 0.47
C LYS A 496 -6.33 39.77 -0.74
N LYS A 497 -5.33 40.65 -0.73
CA LYS A 497 -5.03 41.58 -1.84
C LYS A 497 -4.75 40.84 -3.15
N PHE A 498 -3.87 39.80 -3.15
CA PHE A 498 -3.62 38.99 -4.34
C PHE A 498 -4.89 38.33 -4.89
N ILE A 499 -5.77 37.86 -3.99
CA ILE A 499 -7.03 37.22 -4.38
C ILE A 499 -8.01 38.26 -4.95
N ASP A 500 -8.16 39.43 -4.30
CA ASP A 500 -9.07 40.50 -4.73
C ASP A 500 -8.62 41.06 -6.09
N GLU A 501 -7.31 41.34 -6.27
CA GLU A 501 -6.76 41.80 -7.55
C GLU A 501 -6.99 40.78 -8.68
N ALA A 502 -6.80 39.49 -8.40
CA ALA A 502 -7.06 38.42 -9.36
C ALA A 502 -8.56 38.31 -9.71
N PHE A 503 -9.43 38.47 -8.72
CA PHE A 503 -10.89 38.46 -8.90
C PHE A 503 -11.37 39.64 -9.73
N ASP A 504 -10.88 40.84 -9.45
CA ASP A 504 -11.23 42.07 -10.19
C ASP A 504 -10.79 41.98 -11.66
N GLU A 505 -9.56 41.52 -11.92
CA GLU A 505 -9.06 41.36 -13.29
C GLU A 505 -9.80 40.27 -14.07
N ALA A 506 -10.09 39.11 -13.42
CA ALA A 506 -10.92 38.06 -13.99
C ALA A 506 -12.32 38.58 -14.35
N THR A 507 -12.94 39.34 -13.42
CA THR A 507 -14.26 39.95 -13.64
C THR A 507 -14.25 40.90 -14.81
N ARG A 508 -13.23 41.77 -14.93
CA ARG A 508 -13.07 42.68 -16.04
C ARG A 508 -13.01 41.92 -17.38
N ILE A 509 -12.10 40.95 -17.51
CA ILE A 509 -11.89 40.18 -18.74
C ILE A 509 -13.16 39.42 -19.15
N LEU A 510 -13.80 38.73 -18.21
CA LEU A 510 -15.00 37.92 -18.48
C LEU A 510 -16.21 38.79 -18.83
N THR A 511 -16.37 39.98 -18.21
CA THR A 511 -17.47 40.90 -18.49
C THR A 511 -17.33 41.50 -19.89
N GLU A 512 -16.11 41.89 -20.31
CA GLU A 512 -15.83 42.40 -21.64
C GLU A 512 -16.10 41.38 -22.76
N ASN A 513 -16.06 40.07 -22.42
CA ASN A 513 -16.15 38.97 -23.41
C ASN A 513 -17.27 37.97 -23.07
N LYS A 514 -18.33 38.42 -22.38
CA LYS A 514 -19.43 37.57 -21.90
C LYS A 514 -20.06 36.70 -23.00
N ASP A 515 -20.25 37.28 -24.20
CA ASP A 515 -20.85 36.57 -25.33
C ASP A 515 -20.01 35.38 -25.81
N THR A 516 -18.68 35.50 -25.73
CA THR A 516 -17.77 34.40 -26.08
C THR A 516 -17.79 33.30 -25.04
N VAL A 517 -17.84 33.68 -23.75
CA VAL A 517 -17.98 32.69 -22.63
C VAL A 517 -19.31 31.95 -22.74
N GLU A 518 -20.40 32.64 -23.09
CA GLU A 518 -21.71 32.02 -23.34
C GLU A 518 -21.66 30.99 -24.45
N LYS A 519 -21.02 31.33 -25.60
CA LYS A 519 -20.83 30.38 -26.71
C LYS A 519 -20.07 29.11 -26.27
N ILE A 520 -19.01 29.28 -25.47
CA ILE A 520 -18.25 28.14 -24.91
C ILE A 520 -19.14 27.31 -24.01
N ALA A 521 -19.90 27.94 -23.11
CA ALA A 521 -20.82 27.24 -22.20
C ALA A 521 -21.91 26.46 -22.97
N LEU A 522 -22.50 27.05 -24.00
CA LEU A 522 -23.49 26.38 -24.86
C LEU A 522 -22.86 25.22 -25.65
N ALA A 523 -21.65 25.39 -26.18
CA ALA A 523 -20.93 24.30 -26.83
C ALA A 523 -20.60 23.15 -25.85
N LEU A 524 -20.26 23.44 -24.59
CA LEU A 524 -20.06 22.42 -23.56
C LEU A 524 -21.36 21.67 -23.22
N LEU A 525 -22.50 22.34 -23.23
CA LEU A 525 -23.80 21.69 -23.03
C LEU A 525 -24.15 20.74 -24.17
N GLU A 526 -23.75 21.07 -25.41
CA GLU A 526 -24.05 20.27 -26.61
C GLU A 526 -23.09 19.08 -26.74
N TYR A 527 -21.78 19.31 -26.58
CA TYR A 527 -20.74 18.32 -26.87
C TYR A 527 -20.14 17.64 -25.62
N GLU A 528 -20.44 18.14 -24.43
CA GLU A 528 -19.97 17.69 -23.11
C GLU A 528 -18.45 17.76 -22.92
N THR A 529 -17.65 17.76 -23.98
CA THR A 529 -16.19 17.88 -23.95
C THR A 529 -15.69 18.63 -25.17
N LEU A 530 -14.81 19.61 -24.96
CA LEU A 530 -14.17 20.42 -25.99
C LEU A 530 -12.65 20.37 -25.83
N ASP A 531 -11.92 20.29 -26.93
CA ASP A 531 -10.46 20.40 -26.96
C ASP A 531 -10.01 21.85 -27.08
N GLY A 532 -8.75 22.14 -26.75
CA GLY A 532 -8.20 23.49 -26.88
C GLY A 532 -8.27 24.08 -28.28
N SER A 533 -8.29 23.25 -29.34
CA SER A 533 -8.50 23.69 -30.72
C SER A 533 -9.91 24.21 -31.00
N HIS A 534 -10.93 23.51 -30.45
CA HIS A 534 -12.34 23.92 -30.57
C HIS A 534 -12.59 25.25 -29.87
N LEU A 535 -12.01 25.44 -28.67
CA LEU A 535 -12.10 26.71 -27.95
C LEU A 535 -11.43 27.84 -28.68
N ARG A 536 -10.27 27.60 -29.31
CA ARG A 536 -9.59 28.61 -30.12
C ARG A 536 -10.44 29.03 -31.30
N ASP A 537 -11.06 28.08 -32.01
CA ASP A 537 -11.97 28.37 -33.10
C ASP A 537 -13.16 29.24 -32.63
N ILE A 538 -13.75 28.96 -31.46
CA ILE A 538 -14.84 29.77 -30.90
C ILE A 538 -14.36 31.19 -30.57
N ILE A 539 -13.18 31.33 -29.97
CA ILE A 539 -12.63 32.64 -29.57
C ILE A 539 -12.28 33.47 -30.82
N ASP A 540 -11.59 32.88 -31.83
CA ASP A 540 -11.09 33.59 -32.98
C ASP A 540 -12.14 33.84 -34.06
N HIS A 541 -13.10 32.92 -34.22
CA HIS A 541 -14.07 32.92 -35.33
C HIS A 541 -15.53 32.95 -34.90
N GLY A 542 -15.81 32.77 -33.62
CA GLY A 542 -17.17 32.73 -33.07
C GLY A 542 -17.91 31.41 -33.23
N GLU A 543 -17.33 30.42 -33.94
CA GLU A 543 -17.88 29.09 -34.19
C GLU A 543 -16.77 28.06 -34.39
N MET A 544 -17.05 26.78 -34.16
CA MET A 544 -16.08 25.68 -34.36
C MET A 544 -16.05 25.27 -35.85
N LYS A 545 -14.85 25.15 -36.40
CA LYS A 545 -14.66 24.67 -37.80
C LYS A 545 -14.94 23.17 -37.95
N ASN A 546 -14.53 22.38 -36.95
CA ASN A 546 -14.69 20.93 -36.91
C ASN A 546 -15.29 20.51 -35.54
N PRO A 547 -16.60 20.62 -35.36
CA PRO A 547 -17.23 20.27 -34.09
C PRO A 547 -17.03 18.78 -33.74
N PRO A 548 -16.83 18.43 -32.45
CA PRO A 548 -16.73 17.05 -32.02
C PRO A 548 -18.07 16.32 -32.24
N THR A 549 -18.03 15.00 -32.27
CA THR A 549 -19.27 14.20 -32.38
C THR A 549 -20.06 14.32 -31.08
N ALA A 550 -21.31 14.78 -31.16
CA ALA A 550 -22.19 14.87 -29.99
C ALA A 550 -22.37 13.47 -29.34
N PRO A 551 -22.38 13.39 -28.00
CA PRO A 551 -22.53 12.13 -27.29
C PRO A 551 -23.90 11.52 -27.59
N LYS A 552 -23.91 10.24 -28.01
CA LYS A 552 -25.16 9.49 -28.15
C LYS A 552 -25.72 9.19 -26.76
N PRO A 553 -27.03 9.43 -26.53
CA PRO A 553 -27.66 9.02 -25.28
C PRO A 553 -27.43 7.51 -25.04
N PRO A 554 -27.20 7.06 -23.79
CA PRO A 554 -27.03 5.65 -23.50
C PRO A 554 -28.25 4.89 -24.00
N PRO A 555 -28.06 3.68 -24.61
CA PRO A 555 -29.20 2.87 -25.04
C PRO A 555 -30.07 2.56 -23.81
N ILE A 556 -31.35 2.92 -23.90
CA ILE A 556 -32.33 2.56 -22.87
C ILE A 556 -32.39 1.01 -22.86
N PRO A 557 -32.17 0.34 -21.72
CA PRO A 557 -32.31 -1.10 -21.67
C PRO A 557 -33.75 -1.50 -22.06
N ASP A 558 -33.90 -2.38 -23.04
CA ASP A 558 -35.21 -2.85 -23.59
C ASP A 558 -36.09 -3.57 -22.53
N GLU A 559 -35.63 -3.72 -21.31
CA GLU A 559 -36.36 -4.40 -20.22
C GLU A 559 -37.38 -3.52 -19.48
N ILE A 560 -37.44 -2.20 -19.72
CA ILE A 560 -38.38 -1.30 -19.02
C ILE A 560 -39.70 -1.12 -19.81
N SER A 561 -39.81 -1.60 -21.04
CA SER A 561 -40.98 -1.44 -21.89
C SER A 561 -42.04 -2.55 -21.78
N LYS A 562 -41.91 -3.47 -20.84
CA LYS A 562 -43.00 -4.44 -20.56
C LYS A 562 -43.79 -3.99 -19.35
N GLU A 563 -44.85 -3.25 -19.58
CA GLU A 563 -45.92 -3.09 -18.59
C GLU A 563 -46.39 -4.48 -18.11
N PRO A 564 -46.51 -4.72 -16.81
CA PRO A 564 -47.07 -5.96 -16.33
C PRO A 564 -48.58 -5.97 -16.64
N ALA A 565 -49.01 -6.90 -17.50
CA ALA A 565 -50.41 -7.18 -17.76
C ALA A 565 -51.15 -7.42 -16.44
N SER A 566 -52.16 -6.64 -16.20
CA SER A 566 -53.10 -6.76 -15.07
C SER A 566 -53.70 -8.17 -15.02
N LYS A 567 -53.30 -8.98 -14.04
CA LYS A 567 -54.05 -10.16 -13.60
C LYS A 567 -55.13 -9.70 -12.66
N LYS A 568 -56.39 -9.98 -13.05
CA LYS A 568 -57.58 -9.87 -12.22
C LYS A 568 -57.37 -10.66 -10.92
N ALA A 569 -57.68 -10.01 -9.81
CA ALA A 569 -57.80 -10.63 -8.52
C ALA A 569 -59.02 -11.55 -8.51
N GLU A 570 -58.85 -12.81 -8.19
CA GLU A 570 -59.90 -13.67 -7.62
C GLU A 570 -59.72 -13.63 -6.09
N ASP A 571 -60.85 -13.31 -5.47
CA ASP A 571 -61.12 -13.20 -4.06
C ASP A 571 -61.12 -14.61 -3.44
N ASP A 572 -60.27 -14.82 -2.42
CA ASP A 572 -60.51 -15.91 -1.46
C ASP A 572 -59.83 -15.55 -0.14
N SER A 573 -60.66 -15.21 0.84
CA SER A 573 -60.29 -15.09 2.24
C SER A 573 -60.26 -16.48 2.89
N PRO A 574 -59.40 -16.74 3.87
CA PRO A 574 -59.92 -16.79 5.23
C PRO A 574 -59.02 -16.15 6.31
N GLU A 575 -59.73 -15.66 7.31
CA GLU A 575 -59.32 -15.23 8.63
C GLU A 575 -58.38 -16.24 9.34
N ASP A 576 -57.37 -15.77 10.06
CA ASP A 576 -57.18 -16.16 11.46
C ASP A 576 -56.13 -15.30 12.20
N ASP A 577 -56.45 -15.13 13.46
CA ASP A 577 -55.84 -14.32 14.49
C ASP A 577 -54.42 -14.75 14.94
N GLY A 578 -53.60 -13.76 15.38
CA GLY A 578 -52.50 -14.00 16.29
C GLY A 578 -51.54 -12.80 16.46
N PRO A 579 -51.24 -12.36 17.68
CA PRO A 579 -50.60 -11.05 17.92
C PRO A 579 -49.09 -11.06 17.80
N LEU A 580 -48.54 -9.94 17.29
CA LEU A 580 -47.13 -9.64 17.19
C LEU A 580 -46.52 -9.26 18.56
N PRO A 581 -45.30 -9.70 18.92
CA PRO A 581 -44.57 -9.18 20.09
C PRO A 581 -43.76 -7.94 19.76
N GLY A 582 -43.74 -7.06 20.72
CA GLY A 582 -43.27 -5.69 20.72
C GLY A 582 -41.80 -5.43 20.37
N VAL A 583 -41.63 -4.26 19.80
CA VAL A 583 -40.36 -3.56 19.59
C VAL A 583 -39.98 -2.86 20.88
N VAL A 584 -38.80 -3.20 21.39
CA VAL A 584 -38.14 -2.45 22.48
C VAL A 584 -37.17 -1.47 21.85
N GLY A 585 -37.40 -0.19 22.09
CA GLY A 585 -36.51 0.89 21.70
C GLY A 585 -35.27 0.94 22.59
N ALA A 586 -34.15 1.39 22.04
CA ALA A 586 -32.95 1.79 22.78
C ALA A 586 -32.72 3.31 22.60
N PRO A 587 -32.26 4.02 23.65
CA PRO A 587 -32.09 5.46 23.64
C PRO A 587 -30.69 5.92 23.24
N ALA A 588 -30.65 7.15 22.73
CA ALA A 588 -29.60 8.15 22.59
C ALA A 588 -28.17 7.73 22.23
#